data_23d69e244e6a61067cb341ebb0a435aa
#
_entry.id   23d69e244e6a61067cb341ebb0a435aa
#
_cell.length_a   1.000
_cell.length_b   1.000
_cell.length_c   1.000
_cell.angle_alpha   90.00
_cell.angle_beta   90.00
_cell.angle_gamma   90.00
#
_symmetry.space_group_name_H-M   'P 1'
#
loop_
_entity.id
_entity.type
_entity.pdbx_description
1 polymer ?
#
loop_
_entity_poly.entity_id
_entity_poly.type
_entity_poly.pdbx_seq_one_letter_code
_entity_poly.pdbx_strand_id
1 'polypeptide(L)'
;EDIARMREAYDQRRRFLVARLREIGMDCFEPYGAFYVFPSIKRFGMSSEEFANRLLQEEKVAIVPGTAFGDCGEGFMRISYAYSIDDLKKALDRIEAFVRKLRR
;
A
#
# COMPACT_ATOMS: atom_id res chain seq x y z
N GLU A 1 -17.40 -5.02 22.79
CA GLU A 1 -17.27 -6.37 22.29
C GLU A 1 -17.01 -6.39 20.79
N ASP A 2 -17.92 -5.84 20.01
CA ASP A 2 -17.72 -5.72 18.57
C ASP A 2 -16.55 -4.80 18.25
N ILE A 3 -16.33 -3.80 19.08
CA ILE A 3 -15.21 -2.89 18.92
C ILE A 3 -13.89 -3.63 19.06
N ALA A 4 -13.79 -4.52 20.04
CA ALA A 4 -12.58 -5.30 20.25
C ALA A 4 -12.31 -6.24 19.07
N ARG A 5 -13.35 -6.88 18.54
CA ARG A 5 -13.22 -7.74 17.37
C ARG A 5 -12.78 -6.97 16.13
N MET A 6 -13.34 -5.77 15.96
CA MET A 6 -12.98 -4.93 14.84
C MET A 6 -11.51 -4.51 14.91
N ARG A 7 -11.04 -4.14 16.09
CA ARG A 7 -9.63 -3.79 16.29
C ARG A 7 -8.72 -4.96 15.95
N GLU A 8 -9.09 -6.14 16.42
CA GLU A 8 -8.29 -7.33 16.18
C GLU A 8 -8.22 -7.66 14.68
N ALA A 9 -9.36 -7.56 13.99
CA ALA A 9 -9.39 -7.80 12.55
C ALA A 9 -8.55 -6.79 11.79
N TYR A 10 -8.63 -5.51 12.16
CA TYR A 10 -7.82 -4.49 11.51
C TYR A 10 -6.34 -4.66 11.83
N ASP A 11 -5.99 -5.05 13.06
CA ASP A 11 -4.60 -5.32 13.41
C ASP A 11 -4.02 -6.46 12.59
N GLN A 12 -4.77 -7.53 12.37
CA GLN A 12 -4.33 -8.66 11.56
C GLN A 12 -4.08 -8.22 10.12
N ARG A 13 -5.00 -7.45 9.57
CA ARG A 13 -4.87 -6.93 8.20
C ARG A 13 -3.68 -5.99 8.07
N ARG A 14 -3.49 -5.12 9.04
CA ARG A 14 -2.37 -4.20 9.07
C ARG A 14 -1.03 -4.95 9.08
N ARG A 15 -0.91 -5.93 9.96
CA ARG A 15 0.32 -6.73 10.06
C ARG A 15 0.59 -7.48 8.78
N PHE A 16 -0.44 -8.06 8.19
CA PHE A 16 -0.31 -8.77 6.92
C PHE A 16 0.15 -7.82 5.82
N LEU A 17 -0.51 -6.67 5.72
CA LEU A 17 -0.19 -5.68 4.68
C LEU A 17 1.25 -5.19 4.80
N VAL A 18 1.66 -4.81 6.02
CA VAL A 18 3.01 -4.30 6.25
C VAL A 18 4.06 -5.37 5.93
N ALA A 19 3.82 -6.60 6.38
CA ALA A 19 4.76 -7.70 6.13
C ALA A 19 4.93 -7.94 4.62
N ARG A 20 3.83 -7.98 3.89
CA ARG A 20 3.88 -8.20 2.43
C ARG A 20 4.59 -7.05 1.71
N LEU A 21 4.28 -5.81 2.11
CA LEU A 21 4.92 -4.66 1.48
C LEU A 21 6.43 -4.67 1.71
N ARG A 22 6.87 -5.06 2.90
CA ARG A 22 8.31 -5.18 3.18
C ARG A 22 8.94 -6.29 2.36
N GLU A 23 8.25 -7.41 2.18
CA GLU A 23 8.74 -8.49 1.31
C GLU A 23 8.90 -8.02 -0.13
N ILE A 24 7.99 -7.18 -0.58
CA ILE A 24 8.02 -6.62 -1.94
C ILE A 24 9.17 -5.62 -2.06
N GLY A 25 9.62 -5.05 -0.97
CA GLY A 25 10.73 -4.11 -0.96
C GLY A 25 10.30 -2.67 -0.75
N MET A 26 9.13 -2.47 -0.17
CA MET A 26 8.61 -1.14 0.10
C MET A 26 8.58 -0.87 1.60
N ASP A 27 9.33 0.12 2.05
CA ASP A 27 9.27 0.55 3.44
C ASP A 27 7.92 1.21 3.70
N CYS A 28 7.37 0.97 4.87
CA CYS A 28 6.05 1.46 5.21
C CYS A 28 6.08 2.41 6.39
N PHE A 29 5.25 3.44 6.30
CA PHE A 29 4.99 4.34 7.40
C PHE A 29 3.54 4.13 7.84
N GLU A 30 3.29 4.02 9.16
CA GLU A 30 1.96 3.74 9.71
C GLU A 30 1.55 4.89 10.61
N PRO A 31 0.64 5.77 10.17
CA PRO A 31 0.15 6.83 11.03
C PRO A 31 -0.64 6.24 12.19
N TYR A 32 -0.40 6.74 13.37
CA TYR A 32 -1.09 6.26 14.56
C TYR A 32 -2.59 6.54 14.46
N GLY A 33 -3.40 5.52 14.76
CA GLY A 33 -4.86 5.67 14.81
C GLY A 33 -5.57 5.70 13.48
N ALA A 34 -4.86 5.54 12.36
CA ALA A 34 -5.47 5.52 11.03
C ALA A 34 -5.62 4.08 10.52
N PHE A 35 -6.45 3.93 9.48
CA PHE A 35 -6.65 2.63 8.83
C PHE A 35 -5.88 2.55 7.51
N TYR A 36 -4.74 3.19 7.44
CA TYR A 36 -3.93 3.28 6.24
C TYR A 36 -2.48 2.99 6.55
N VAL A 37 -1.76 2.50 5.55
CA VAL A 37 -0.30 2.47 5.59
C VAL A 37 0.22 3.30 4.42
N PHE A 38 1.42 3.83 4.57
CA PHE A 38 2.07 4.66 3.56
C PHE A 38 3.36 4.00 3.11
N PRO A 39 3.30 3.09 2.13
CA PRO A 39 4.52 2.49 1.59
C PRO A 39 5.29 3.51 0.75
N SER A 40 6.61 3.48 0.89
CA SER A 40 7.49 4.35 0.13
C SER A 40 7.79 3.74 -1.24
N ILE A 41 7.73 4.57 -2.29
CA ILE A 41 8.10 4.15 -3.64
C ILE A 41 9.36 4.87 -4.13
N LYS A 42 10.08 5.54 -3.20
CA LYS A 42 11.24 6.36 -3.57
C LYS A 42 12.33 5.57 -4.26
N ARG A 43 12.51 4.31 -3.88
CA ARG A 43 13.55 3.47 -4.46
C ARG A 43 13.32 3.14 -5.93
N PHE A 44 12.11 3.36 -6.44
CA PHE A 44 11.79 3.03 -7.83
C PHE A 44 12.04 4.18 -8.79
N GLY A 45 12.41 5.35 -8.28
CA GLY A 45 12.82 6.46 -9.11
C GLY A 45 11.74 7.16 -9.92
N MET A 46 10.48 7.01 -9.50
CA MET A 46 9.38 7.68 -10.19
C MET A 46 8.51 8.43 -9.19
N SER A 47 7.69 9.36 -9.69
CA SER A 47 6.80 10.12 -8.83
C SER A 47 5.65 9.25 -8.33
N SER A 48 5.00 9.70 -7.26
CA SER A 48 3.83 8.99 -6.72
C SER A 48 2.72 8.87 -7.75
N GLU A 49 2.47 9.94 -8.51
CA GLU A 49 1.43 9.90 -9.54
C GLU A 49 1.79 8.92 -10.65
N GLU A 50 3.03 8.92 -11.10
CA GLU A 50 3.46 8.00 -12.15
C GLU A 50 3.32 6.56 -11.69
N PHE A 51 3.75 6.26 -10.46
CA PHE A 51 3.64 4.92 -9.90
C PHE A 51 2.16 4.49 -9.84
N ALA A 52 1.29 5.36 -9.33
CA ALA A 52 -0.13 5.05 -9.22
C ALA A 52 -0.78 4.82 -10.58
N ASN A 53 -0.46 5.68 -11.56
CA ASN A 53 -1.04 5.57 -12.89
C ASN A 53 -0.59 4.31 -13.61
N ARG A 54 0.69 3.99 -13.53
CA ARG A 54 1.22 2.79 -14.16
C ARG A 54 0.67 1.53 -13.51
N LEU A 55 0.56 1.52 -12.18
CA LEU A 55 0.01 0.39 -11.46
C LEU A 55 -1.43 0.13 -11.88
N LEU A 56 -2.22 1.19 -12.01
CA LEU A 56 -3.59 1.07 -12.45
C LEU A 56 -3.68 0.53 -13.88
N GLN A 57 -2.86 1.04 -14.78
CA GLN A 57 -2.91 0.65 -16.19
C GLN A 57 -2.37 -0.76 -16.42
N GLU A 58 -1.29 -1.13 -15.76
CA GLU A 58 -0.61 -2.39 -16.02
C GLU A 58 -1.15 -3.54 -15.19
N GLU A 59 -1.53 -3.29 -13.94
CA GLU A 59 -1.97 -4.35 -13.03
C GLU A 59 -3.40 -4.21 -12.57
N LYS A 60 -4.08 -3.16 -12.98
CA LYS A 60 -5.48 -2.88 -12.61
C LYS A 60 -5.67 -2.73 -11.11
N VAL A 61 -4.68 -2.18 -10.42
CA VAL A 61 -4.75 -1.87 -9.00
C VAL A 61 -4.78 -0.36 -8.81
N ALA A 62 -5.81 0.13 -8.13
CA ALA A 62 -5.96 1.55 -7.85
C ALA A 62 -5.53 1.83 -6.42
N ILE A 63 -4.44 2.57 -6.24
CA ILE A 63 -4.03 3.06 -4.92
C ILE A 63 -3.84 4.57 -5.02
N VAL A 64 -3.92 5.24 -3.88
CA VAL A 64 -3.90 6.70 -3.85
C VAL A 64 -2.47 7.20 -3.71
N PRO A 65 -2.00 8.11 -4.59
CA PRO A 65 -0.67 8.69 -4.39
C PRO A 65 -0.66 9.59 -3.17
N GLY A 66 0.45 9.58 -2.44
CA GLY A 66 0.58 10.38 -1.22
C GLY A 66 0.42 11.86 -1.45
N THR A 67 0.71 12.34 -2.66
CA THR A 67 0.56 13.74 -3.01
C THR A 67 -0.88 14.24 -2.89
N ALA A 68 -1.86 13.33 -2.90
CA ALA A 68 -3.26 13.70 -2.66
C ALA A 68 -3.46 14.28 -1.26
N PHE A 69 -2.50 14.10 -0.36
CA PHE A 69 -2.58 14.55 1.03
C PHE A 69 -1.57 15.66 1.34
N GLY A 70 -0.96 16.24 0.31
CA GLY A 70 -0.01 17.33 0.47
C GLY A 70 1.33 17.00 -0.18
N ASP A 71 2.15 18.03 -0.35
CA ASP A 71 3.43 17.88 -1.04
C ASP A 71 4.37 16.93 -0.30
N CYS A 72 4.27 16.86 1.02
CA CYS A 72 5.13 15.96 1.80
C CYS A 72 4.82 14.50 1.56
N GLY A 73 3.70 14.19 0.88
CA GLY A 73 3.35 12.82 0.54
C GLY A 73 4.03 12.30 -0.73
N GLU A 74 4.81 13.14 -1.42
CA GLU A 74 5.52 12.68 -2.61
C GLU A 74 6.51 11.58 -2.24
N GLY A 75 6.51 10.50 -3.03
CA GLY A 75 7.35 9.35 -2.76
C GLY A 75 6.65 8.28 -1.92
N PHE A 76 5.39 8.51 -1.59
CA PHE A 76 4.59 7.56 -0.82
C PHE A 76 3.27 7.28 -1.51
N MET A 77 2.70 6.10 -1.22
CA MET A 77 1.35 5.76 -1.63
C MET A 77 0.52 5.59 -0.36
N ARG A 78 -0.81 5.55 -0.50
CA ARG A 78 -1.69 5.26 0.62
C ARG A 78 -2.49 4.00 0.33
N ILE A 79 -2.42 3.03 1.21
CA ILE A 79 -3.20 1.79 1.09
C ILE A 79 -4.03 1.61 2.34
N SER A 80 -5.36 1.47 2.17
CA SER A 80 -6.26 1.20 3.28
C SER A 80 -6.27 -0.28 3.59
N TYR A 81 -6.28 -0.64 4.88
CA TYR A 81 -6.47 -2.04 5.28
C TYR A 81 -7.88 -2.30 5.79
N ALA A 82 -8.83 -1.46 5.38
CA ALA A 82 -10.24 -1.69 5.68
C ALA A 82 -10.89 -2.71 4.75
N TYR A 83 -10.15 -3.23 3.76
CA TYR A 83 -10.62 -4.25 2.84
C TYR A 83 -10.41 -5.64 3.43
N SER A 84 -11.07 -6.65 2.85
CA SER A 84 -10.89 -8.03 3.31
C SER A 84 -9.46 -8.49 3.03
N ILE A 85 -9.03 -9.53 3.77
CA ILE A 85 -7.69 -10.09 3.55
C ILE A 85 -7.54 -10.64 2.13
N ASP A 86 -8.58 -11.25 1.59
CA ASP A 86 -8.52 -11.78 0.23
C ASP A 86 -8.31 -10.68 -0.80
N ASP A 87 -8.99 -9.54 -0.64
CA ASP A 87 -8.81 -8.41 -1.54
C ASP A 87 -7.42 -7.81 -1.41
N LEU A 88 -6.91 -7.73 -0.17
CA LEU A 88 -5.56 -7.23 0.08
C LEU A 88 -4.51 -8.14 -0.55
N LYS A 89 -4.69 -9.46 -0.45
CA LYS A 89 -3.77 -10.41 -1.08
C LYS A 89 -3.71 -10.23 -2.58
N LYS A 90 -4.86 -10.09 -3.22
CA LYS A 90 -4.92 -9.91 -4.67
C LYS A 90 -4.20 -8.63 -5.09
N ALA A 91 -4.47 -7.54 -4.38
CA ALA A 91 -3.83 -6.26 -4.69
C ALA A 91 -2.33 -6.35 -4.49
N LEU A 92 -1.88 -6.95 -3.40
CA LEU A 92 -0.46 -7.04 -3.09
C LEU A 92 0.28 -7.95 -4.07
N ASP A 93 -0.34 -9.03 -4.52
CA ASP A 93 0.27 -9.90 -5.53
C ASP A 93 0.50 -9.14 -6.83
N ARG A 94 -0.45 -8.30 -7.21
CA ARG A 94 -0.32 -7.47 -8.42
C ARG A 94 0.72 -6.38 -8.24
N ILE A 95 0.80 -5.78 -7.05
CA ILE A 95 1.83 -4.80 -6.74
C ILE A 95 3.21 -5.47 -6.83
N GLU A 96 3.33 -6.67 -6.30
CA GLU A 96 4.58 -7.41 -6.38
C GLU A 96 4.99 -7.67 -7.84
N ALA A 97 4.04 -8.07 -8.67
CA ALA A 97 4.31 -8.30 -10.09
C ALA A 97 4.82 -7.02 -10.77
N PHE A 98 4.20 -5.90 -10.44
CA PHE A 98 4.60 -4.60 -10.98
C PHE A 98 6.02 -4.23 -10.54
N VAL A 99 6.31 -4.37 -9.25
CA VAL A 99 7.62 -4.04 -8.71
C VAL A 99 8.71 -4.91 -9.33
N ARG A 100 8.42 -6.18 -9.57
CA ARG A 100 9.37 -7.07 -10.23
C ARG A 100 9.71 -6.59 -11.64
N LYS A 101 8.73 -6.07 -12.36
CA LYS A 101 8.99 -5.49 -13.68
C LYS A 101 9.91 -4.29 -13.59
N LEU A 102 9.75 -3.47 -12.57
CA LEU A 102 10.56 -2.27 -12.39
C LEU A 102 12.02 -2.59 -12.05
N ARG A 103 12.27 -3.78 -11.52
CA ARG A 103 13.61 -4.19 -11.10
C ARG A 103 14.44 -4.80 -12.22
N ARG A 104 13.85 -4.99 -13.36
CA ARG A 104 14.55 -5.58 -14.52
C ARG A 104 15.38 -4.56 -15.28
#